data_1335b5a44e650fd23fe9e47a771877e5
#
_entry.id   1335b5a44e650fd23fe9e47a771877e5
#
_cell.length_a   1.000
_cell.length_b   1.000
_cell.length_c   1.000
_cell.angle_alpha   90.00
_cell.angle_beta   90.00
_cell.angle_gamma   90.00
#
_symmetry.space_group_name_H-M   'P 1'
#
loop_
_entity.id
_entity.type
_entity.pdbx_description
1 polymer ?
#
loop_
_entity_poly.entity_id
_entity_poly.type
_entity_poly.pdbx_seq_one_letter_code
_entity_poly.pdbx_strand_id
1 'polypeptide(L)'
;FIATHEARASDAYKQAIVDNDSDEIVYSSLFTGVHGNYLKPSIRNAGMDPDNLPDGDVKTMNFATGEGSKAKAWKDIWGCGQGIGAVTEVTSTADMVARLKREYEAARARLSLRA
;
A
#
# COMPACT_ATOMS: atom_id res chain seq x y z
N PHE A 1 8.95 -1.59 0.95
CA PHE A 1 9.94 -1.21 -0.07
C PHE A 1 9.43 -0.19 -1.11
N ILE A 2 8.11 0.07 -1.17
CA ILE A 2 7.56 1.10 -2.06
C ILE A 2 8.12 2.49 -1.69
N ALA A 3 8.26 2.78 -0.40
CA ALA A 3 8.81 4.04 0.10
C ALA A 3 10.36 4.04 0.09
N THR A 4 10.94 3.65 -1.02
CA THR A 4 12.38 3.71 -1.24
C THR A 4 12.70 4.59 -2.45
N HIS A 5 13.91 5.18 -2.47
CA HIS A 5 14.33 6.02 -3.58
C HIS A 5 14.38 5.26 -4.90
N GLU A 6 14.71 3.97 -4.86
CA GLU A 6 14.86 3.13 -6.04
C GLU A 6 13.53 2.63 -6.61
N ALA A 7 12.46 2.60 -5.81
CA ALA A 7 11.15 2.16 -6.28
C ALA A 7 10.59 3.12 -7.33
N ARG A 8 9.92 2.57 -8.33
CA ARG A 8 9.33 3.35 -9.42
C ARG A 8 7.96 3.96 -9.10
N ALA A 9 7.49 3.79 -7.88
CA ALA A 9 6.26 4.44 -7.43
C ALA A 9 6.41 5.96 -7.47
N SER A 10 5.31 6.69 -7.67
CA SER A 10 5.33 8.14 -7.65
C SER A 10 5.70 8.68 -6.26
N ASP A 11 6.21 9.89 -6.20
CA ASP A 11 6.55 10.54 -4.93
C ASP A 11 5.31 10.69 -4.03
N ALA A 12 4.16 10.98 -4.63
CA ALA A 12 2.89 11.06 -3.89
C ALA A 12 2.52 9.73 -3.23
N TYR A 13 2.72 8.60 -3.93
CA TYR A 13 2.48 7.28 -3.38
C TYR A 13 3.40 6.99 -2.20
N LYS A 14 4.69 7.24 -2.36
CA LYS A 14 5.69 7.05 -1.31
C LYS A 14 5.36 7.89 -0.07
N GLN A 15 5.00 9.15 -0.29
CA GLN A 15 4.64 10.07 0.80
C GLN A 15 3.35 9.63 1.50
N ALA A 16 2.36 9.15 0.76
CA ALA A 16 1.13 8.62 1.34
C ALA A 16 1.38 7.43 2.28
N ILE A 17 2.33 6.57 1.95
CA ILE A 17 2.73 5.46 2.83
C ILE A 17 3.36 6.00 4.12
N VAL A 18 4.23 7.00 4.02
CA VAL A 18 4.92 7.60 5.17
C VAL A 18 3.94 8.34 6.09
N ASP A 19 2.95 9.02 5.51
CA ASP A 19 2.01 9.88 6.24
C ASP A 19 0.86 9.12 6.90
N ASN A 20 0.67 7.85 6.61
CA ASN A 20 -0.49 7.09 7.06
C ASN A 20 -0.10 5.80 7.79
N ASP A 21 -1.05 5.21 8.48
CA ASP A 21 -0.91 3.93 9.16
C ASP A 21 -2.06 2.97 8.79
N SER A 22 -2.21 1.87 9.52
CA SER A 22 -3.18 0.83 9.20
C SER A 22 -4.64 1.31 9.27
N ASP A 23 -4.94 2.40 9.98
CA ASP A 23 -6.31 2.96 10.04
C ASP A 23 -6.75 3.54 8.71
N GLU A 24 -5.80 3.89 7.84
CA GLU A 24 -6.03 4.44 6.52
C GLU A 24 -5.98 3.38 5.41
N ILE A 25 -6.14 2.11 5.77
CA ILE A 25 -6.23 1.00 4.80
C ILE A 25 -7.66 0.47 4.77
N VAL A 26 -8.17 0.23 3.56
CA VAL A 26 -9.44 -0.45 3.33
C VAL A 26 -9.22 -1.77 2.59
N TYR A 27 -9.92 -2.80 3.02
CA TYR A 27 -9.95 -4.10 2.37
C TYR A 27 -11.17 -4.16 1.45
N SER A 28 -10.95 -4.24 0.14
CA SER A 28 -12.03 -4.13 -0.85
C SER A 28 -11.77 -4.99 -2.08
N SER A 29 -12.84 -5.51 -2.66
CA SER A 29 -12.82 -6.21 -3.95
C SER A 29 -13.20 -5.30 -5.13
N LEU A 30 -13.53 -4.03 -4.88
CA LEU A 30 -14.06 -3.13 -5.92
C LEU A 30 -13.13 -2.97 -7.12
N PHE A 31 -11.83 -2.84 -6.89
CA PHE A 31 -10.90 -2.39 -7.93
C PHE A 31 -10.46 -3.50 -8.88
N THR A 32 -10.41 -4.74 -8.41
CA THR A 32 -9.95 -5.88 -9.22
C THR A 32 -10.90 -7.07 -9.23
N GLY A 33 -11.96 -7.03 -8.42
CA GLY A 33 -12.84 -8.17 -8.18
C GLY A 33 -12.27 -9.18 -7.17
N VAL A 34 -11.03 -9.02 -6.77
CA VAL A 34 -10.37 -9.79 -5.73
C VAL A 34 -10.03 -8.86 -4.58
N HIS A 35 -10.25 -9.29 -3.34
CA HIS A 35 -9.96 -8.46 -2.18
C HIS A 35 -8.49 -8.11 -2.07
N GLY A 36 -8.22 -6.85 -1.81
CA GLY A 36 -6.88 -6.30 -1.58
C GLY A 36 -6.93 -5.14 -0.60
N ASN A 37 -5.78 -4.78 -0.09
CA ASN A 37 -5.61 -3.64 0.82
C ASN A 37 -5.21 -2.40 0.03
N TYR A 38 -5.94 -1.31 0.23
CA TYR A 38 -5.72 -0.05 -0.49
C TYR A 38 -5.67 1.14 0.47
N LEU A 39 -4.87 2.14 0.10
CA LEU A 39 -4.76 3.40 0.85
C LEU A 39 -6.03 4.24 0.65
N LYS A 40 -6.73 4.54 1.72
CA LYS A 40 -7.92 5.40 1.71
C LYS A 40 -7.66 6.78 1.10
N PRO A 41 -6.52 7.47 1.36
CA PRO A 41 -6.23 8.74 0.69
C PRO A 41 -6.27 8.68 -0.83
N SER A 42 -5.76 7.61 -1.44
CA SER A 42 -5.80 7.47 -2.91
C SER A 42 -7.23 7.30 -3.42
N ILE A 43 -8.07 6.62 -2.66
CA ILE A 43 -9.49 6.43 -3.00
C ILE A 43 -10.25 7.77 -2.92
N ARG A 44 -10.01 8.56 -1.89
CA ARG A 44 -10.60 9.90 -1.74
C ARG A 44 -10.19 10.81 -2.89
N ASN A 45 -8.90 10.80 -3.26
CA ASN A 45 -8.39 11.58 -4.37
C ASN A 45 -9.01 11.19 -5.72
N ALA A 46 -9.44 9.94 -5.85
CA ALA A 46 -10.15 9.45 -7.04
C ALA A 46 -11.65 9.79 -7.03
N GLY A 47 -12.14 10.49 -6.00
CA GLY A 47 -13.53 10.94 -5.90
C GLY A 47 -14.47 9.91 -5.27
N MET A 48 -13.95 8.87 -4.64
CA MET A 48 -14.77 7.84 -3.99
C MET A 48 -14.68 7.94 -2.46
N ASP A 49 -15.69 7.40 -1.78
CA ASP A 49 -15.70 7.29 -0.32
C ASP A 49 -15.15 5.92 0.09
N PRO A 50 -13.96 5.85 0.73
CA PRO A 50 -13.34 4.58 1.11
C PRO A 50 -14.12 3.83 2.20
N ASP A 51 -14.98 4.51 2.94
CA ASP A 51 -15.80 3.88 4.00
C ASP A 51 -17.12 3.32 3.46
N ASN A 52 -17.41 3.52 2.17
CA ASN A 52 -18.69 3.16 1.56
C ASN A 52 -18.51 2.64 0.14
N LEU A 53 -17.62 1.67 -0.02
CA LEU A 53 -17.31 1.07 -1.31
C LEU A 53 -18.22 -0.13 -1.60
N PRO A 54 -18.81 -0.23 -2.80
CA PRO A 54 -19.53 -1.43 -3.21
C PRO A 54 -18.56 -2.59 -3.44
N ASP A 55 -19.08 -3.82 -3.39
CA ASP A 55 -18.30 -5.00 -3.76
C ASP A 55 -18.05 -5.04 -5.27
N GLY A 56 -16.88 -5.53 -5.66
CA GLY A 56 -16.52 -5.78 -7.05
C GLY A 56 -16.61 -7.28 -7.38
N ASP A 57 -16.86 -7.59 -8.66
CA ASP A 57 -16.85 -8.94 -9.19
C ASP A 57 -15.94 -8.98 -10.42
N VAL A 58 -15.03 -9.95 -10.47
CA VAL A 58 -14.14 -10.17 -11.62
C VAL A 58 -14.92 -10.30 -12.92
N LYS A 59 -16.09 -10.95 -12.87
CA LYS A 59 -16.95 -11.16 -14.04
C LYS A 59 -17.58 -9.88 -14.60
N THR A 60 -17.79 -8.89 -13.74
CA THR A 60 -18.37 -7.60 -14.12
C THR A 60 -17.32 -6.54 -14.42
N MET A 61 -16.07 -6.79 -14.07
CA MET A 61 -14.98 -5.88 -14.33
C MET A 61 -14.47 -6.07 -15.76
N ASN A 62 -14.85 -5.16 -16.63
CA ASN A 62 -14.43 -5.20 -18.03
C ASN A 62 -13.14 -4.39 -18.20
N PHE A 63 -12.01 -5.10 -18.16
CA PHE A 63 -10.69 -4.50 -18.34
C PHE A 63 -10.44 -4.00 -19.78
N ALA A 64 -11.28 -4.41 -20.74
CA ALA A 64 -11.09 -4.13 -22.16
C ALA A 64 -11.75 -2.85 -22.65
N THR A 65 -12.72 -2.33 -21.93
CA THR A 65 -13.43 -1.12 -22.35
C THR A 65 -12.80 0.12 -21.72
N GLY A 66 -11.73 0.59 -22.19
CA GLY A 66 -11.05 1.82 -21.80
C GLY A 66 -11.89 3.02 -21.33
N GLU A 67 -12.98 2.78 -20.62
CA GLU A 67 -13.75 3.82 -19.96
C GLU A 67 -12.90 4.40 -18.83
N GLY A 68 -12.66 5.69 -18.90
CA GLY A 68 -11.61 6.42 -18.21
C GLY A 68 -11.50 6.27 -16.69
N SER A 69 -12.54 5.78 -16.00
CA SER A 69 -12.50 5.56 -14.56
C SER A 69 -11.75 4.28 -14.17
N LYS A 70 -11.80 3.24 -15.01
CA LYS A 70 -11.14 1.95 -14.73
C LYS A 70 -9.66 1.96 -15.06
N ALA A 71 -9.25 2.65 -16.12
CA ALA A 71 -7.84 2.81 -16.46
C ALA A 71 -7.08 3.60 -15.40
N LYS A 72 -7.74 4.53 -14.71
CA LYS A 72 -7.18 5.33 -13.63
C LYS A 72 -7.01 4.53 -12.33
N ALA A 73 -7.83 3.51 -12.08
CA ALA A 73 -7.75 2.72 -10.85
C ALA A 73 -6.38 2.05 -10.68
N TRP A 74 -5.80 1.54 -11.76
CA TRP A 74 -4.48 0.92 -11.71
C TRP A 74 -3.35 1.90 -11.40
N LYS A 75 -3.54 3.15 -11.72
CA LYS A 75 -2.54 4.20 -11.54
C LYS A 75 -2.76 5.00 -10.26
N ASP A 76 -4.00 5.28 -9.92
CA ASP A 76 -4.39 6.25 -8.92
C ASP A 76 -4.85 5.61 -7.60
N ILE A 77 -5.20 4.32 -7.60
CA ILE A 77 -5.57 3.56 -6.40
C ILE A 77 -4.38 2.74 -5.96
N TRP A 78 -3.89 3.02 -4.75
CA TRP A 78 -2.61 2.50 -4.28
C TRP A 78 -2.79 1.40 -3.24
N GLY A 79 -2.21 0.22 -3.54
CA GLY A 79 -2.15 -0.89 -2.60
C GLY A 79 -1.02 -0.72 -1.60
N CYS A 80 -1.22 -1.24 -0.39
CA CYS A 80 -0.16 -1.27 0.62
C CYS A 80 -0.45 -2.32 1.69
N GLY A 81 0.56 -2.67 2.46
CA GLY A 81 0.44 -3.61 3.56
C GLY A 81 0.01 -2.96 4.87
N GLN A 82 -0.52 -3.76 5.79
CA GLN A 82 -0.95 -3.31 7.11
C GLN A 82 0.19 -2.73 7.96
N GLY A 83 1.44 -3.06 7.64
CA GLY A 83 2.61 -2.61 8.38
C GLY A 83 3.12 -1.22 8.01
N ILE A 84 2.39 -0.42 7.25
CA ILE A 84 2.87 0.90 6.80
C ILE A 84 3.16 1.86 7.95
N GLY A 85 2.52 1.69 9.11
CA GLY A 85 2.80 2.51 10.29
C GLY A 85 4.26 2.46 10.77
N ALA A 86 5.00 1.41 10.40
CA ALA A 86 6.43 1.29 10.69
C ALA A 86 7.31 1.99 9.64
N VAL A 87 6.73 2.52 8.57
CA VAL A 87 7.45 3.24 7.50
C VAL A 87 7.34 4.73 7.78
N THR A 88 8.39 5.33 8.30
CA THR A 88 8.38 6.70 8.80
C THR A 88 9.08 7.71 7.88
N GLU A 89 9.79 7.22 6.86
CA GLU A 89 10.51 8.05 5.89
C GLU A 89 10.72 7.32 4.58
N VAL A 90 10.93 8.07 3.52
CA VAL A 90 11.44 7.54 2.25
C VAL A 90 12.95 7.40 2.38
N THR A 91 13.46 6.21 2.15
CA THR A 91 14.88 5.90 2.36
C THR A 91 15.45 5.10 1.19
N SER A 92 16.75 4.86 1.18
CA SER A 92 17.36 3.94 0.22
C SER A 92 17.00 2.49 0.54
N THR A 93 17.00 1.64 -0.46
CA THR A 93 16.82 0.19 -0.26
C THR A 93 17.91 -0.37 0.65
N ALA A 94 19.15 0.10 0.50
CA ALA A 94 20.25 -0.32 1.37
C ALA A 94 20.00 0.00 2.85
N ASP A 95 19.52 1.20 3.15
CA ASP A 95 19.21 1.60 4.52
C ASP A 95 18.00 0.83 5.07
N MET A 96 17.01 0.56 4.23
CA MET A 96 15.85 -0.26 4.61
C MET A 96 16.29 -1.68 5.01
N VAL A 97 17.14 -2.31 4.21
CA VAL A 97 17.66 -3.65 4.52
C VAL A 97 18.51 -3.63 5.79
N ALA A 98 19.35 -2.62 5.97
CA ALA A 98 20.16 -2.46 7.18
C ALA A 98 19.26 -2.31 8.42
N ARG A 99 18.18 -1.53 8.33
CA ARG A 99 17.18 -1.39 9.39
C ARG A 99 16.52 -2.72 9.72
N LEU A 100 16.06 -3.47 8.73
CA LEU A 100 15.43 -4.77 8.92
C LEU A 100 16.38 -5.73 9.65
N LYS A 101 17.65 -5.73 9.28
CA LYS A 101 18.66 -6.55 9.94
C LYS A 101 18.82 -6.17 11.42
N ARG A 102 18.94 -4.87 11.71
CA ARG A 102 19.07 -4.39 13.10
C ARG A 102 17.85 -4.76 13.94
N GLU A 103 16.66 -4.57 13.40
CA GLU A 103 15.41 -4.89 14.10
C GLU A 103 15.26 -6.39 14.34
N TYR A 104 15.64 -7.21 13.37
CA TYR A 104 15.66 -8.66 13.51
C TYR A 104 16.61 -9.10 14.64
N GLU A 105 17.85 -8.61 14.64
CA GLU A 105 18.82 -8.97 15.67
C GLU A 105 18.40 -8.50 17.06
N ALA A 106 17.80 -7.30 17.15
CA ALA A 106 17.28 -6.78 18.41
C ALA A 106 16.10 -7.63 18.94
N ALA A 107 15.18 -8.03 18.05
CA ALA A 107 14.06 -8.88 18.43
C ALA A 107 14.52 -10.25 18.89
N ARG A 108 15.48 -10.82 18.19
CA ARG A 108 16.11 -12.09 18.51
C ARG A 108 16.76 -12.04 19.91
N ALA A 109 17.47 -10.97 20.22
CA ALA A 109 18.10 -10.77 21.53
C ALA A 109 17.06 -10.64 22.65
N ARG A 110 15.95 -9.91 22.42
CA ARG A 110 14.88 -9.75 23.41
C ARG A 110 14.20 -11.08 23.73
N LEU A 111 14.06 -11.96 22.77
CA LEU A 111 13.45 -13.27 22.97
C LEU A 111 14.44 -14.29 23.55
N SER A 112 15.69 -13.92 23.78
CA SER A 112 16.76 -14.81 24.24
C SER A 112 16.92 -16.06 23.35
N LEU A 113 16.62 -15.91 22.06
CA LEU A 113 16.78 -16.99 21.10
C LEU A 113 18.27 -17.18 20.81
N ARG A 114 18.79 -18.34 21.21
CA ARG A 114 20.16 -18.73 20.88
C ARG A 114 20.13 -19.50 19.57
N ALA A 115 21.06 -19.17 18.73
CA ALA A 115 21.24 -19.90 17.49
C ALA A 115 21.74 -21.33 17.77
#